data_9c03e2b35e04db19b80bc266073ddccf
#
_entry.id   9c03e2b35e04db19b80bc266073ddccf
#
_cell.length_a   1.000
_cell.length_b   1.000
_cell.length_c   1.000
_cell.angle_alpha   90.00
_cell.angle_beta   90.00
_cell.angle_gamma   90.00
#
_symmetry.space_group_name_H-M   'P 1'
#
loop_
_entity.id
_entity.type
_entity.pdbx_description
1 polymer ?
#
loop_
_entity_poly.entity_id
_entity_poly.type
_entity_poly.pdbx_seq_one_letter_code
_entity_poly.pdbx_strand_id
1 'polypeptide(L)'
;MTTNLEELGRSPEEQKIFEKIKQRRSQMLVHSCLYYELDTAIVTDDQWQKWADELTQLQKDYPNLCENMGWYDDYFRDWSGATGMHLPHRDPWVLKTARYLMDNQNFTTNTL
;
A
#
# COMPACT_ATOMS: atom_id res chain seq x y z
N MET A 1 9.76 16.98 17.11
CA MET A 1 9.79 16.09 18.27
C MET A 1 9.66 14.64 17.81
N THR A 2 10.56 13.80 18.28
CA THR A 2 10.57 12.40 17.85
C THR A 2 9.46 11.64 18.56
N THR A 3 8.67 10.87 17.83
CA THR A 3 7.64 10.02 18.41
C THR A 3 8.30 8.91 19.22
N ASN A 4 7.89 8.74 20.47
CA ASN A 4 8.36 7.65 21.31
C ASN A 4 7.60 6.39 20.96
N LEU A 5 8.29 5.37 20.40
CA LEU A 5 7.66 4.12 19.99
C LEU A 5 7.05 3.35 21.14
N GLU A 6 7.61 3.49 22.36
CA GLU A 6 7.02 2.86 23.55
C GLU A 6 5.64 3.42 23.86
N GLU A 7 5.42 4.73 23.62
CA GLU A 7 4.11 5.36 23.80
C GLU A 7 3.10 4.82 22.77
N LEU A 8 3.57 4.39 21.61
CA LEU A 8 2.73 3.77 20.59
C LEU A 8 2.49 2.29 20.83
N GLY A 9 3.16 1.69 21.81
CA GLY A 9 3.04 0.28 22.11
C GLY A 9 3.71 -0.62 21.08
N ARG A 10 4.70 -0.09 20.35
CA ARG A 10 5.42 -0.85 19.30
C ARG A 10 6.92 -0.85 19.57
N SER A 11 7.56 -2.00 19.28
CA SER A 11 9.01 -2.08 19.21
C SER A 11 9.51 -1.39 17.93
N PRO A 12 10.81 -1.07 17.82
CA PRO A 12 11.37 -0.55 16.57
C PRO A 12 11.15 -1.48 15.37
N GLU A 13 11.20 -2.79 15.58
CA GLU A 13 10.93 -3.77 14.51
C GLU A 13 9.48 -3.76 14.08
N GLU A 14 8.56 -3.70 15.04
CA GLU A 14 7.13 -3.60 14.74
C GLU A 14 6.80 -2.31 13.99
N GLN A 15 7.47 -1.21 14.33
CA GLN A 15 7.29 0.04 13.61
C GLN A 15 7.73 -0.07 12.15
N LYS A 16 8.84 -0.75 11.87
CA LYS A 16 9.29 -0.99 10.51
C LYS A 16 8.28 -1.83 9.73
N ILE A 17 7.72 -2.86 10.37
CA ILE A 17 6.69 -3.70 9.74
C ILE A 17 5.43 -2.90 9.46
N PHE A 18 5.00 -2.07 10.41
CA PHE A 18 3.86 -1.17 10.24
C PHE A 18 4.04 -0.27 9.01
N GLU A 19 5.22 0.34 8.87
CA GLU A 19 5.53 1.20 7.74
C GLU A 19 5.58 0.42 6.43
N LYS A 20 6.07 -0.82 6.46
CA LYS A 20 6.09 -1.69 5.29
C LYS A 20 4.67 -2.05 4.83
N ILE A 21 3.79 -2.37 5.76
CA ILE A 21 2.39 -2.66 5.44
C ILE A 21 1.73 -1.43 4.79
N LYS A 22 1.94 -0.25 5.38
CA LYS A 22 1.41 0.99 4.84
C LYS A 22 1.93 1.27 3.43
N GLN A 23 3.22 1.05 3.21
CA GLN A 23 3.85 1.22 1.90
C GLN A 23 3.24 0.27 0.87
N ARG A 24 3.08 -1.00 1.21
CA ARG A 24 2.49 -1.99 0.30
C ARG A 24 1.04 -1.68 -0.02
N ARG A 25 0.25 -1.23 0.97
CA ARG A 25 -1.12 -0.78 0.73
C ARG A 25 -1.14 0.38 -0.26
N SER A 26 -0.25 1.35 -0.08
CA SER A 26 -0.12 2.51 -0.97
C SER A 26 0.21 2.08 -2.40
N GLN A 27 1.15 1.15 -2.56
CA GLN A 27 1.52 0.61 -3.86
C GLN A 27 0.35 -0.09 -4.55
N MET A 28 -0.41 -0.89 -3.81
CA MET A 28 -1.60 -1.56 -4.36
C MET A 28 -2.63 -0.54 -4.84
N LEU A 29 -2.90 0.48 -4.03
CA LEU A 29 -3.85 1.53 -4.38
C LEU A 29 -3.43 2.29 -5.63
N VAL A 30 -2.20 2.77 -5.65
CA VAL A 30 -1.70 3.65 -6.71
C VAL A 30 -1.54 2.90 -8.03
N HIS A 31 -0.94 1.70 -8.01
CA HIS A 31 -0.74 0.93 -9.24
C HIS A 31 -2.03 0.33 -9.77
N SER A 32 -2.99 0.00 -8.90
CA SER A 32 -4.33 -0.39 -9.35
C SER A 32 -5.05 0.77 -10.01
N CYS A 33 -4.93 1.97 -9.45
CA CYS A 33 -5.48 3.18 -10.06
C CYS A 33 -4.88 3.42 -11.45
N LEU A 34 -3.57 3.32 -11.58
CA LEU A 34 -2.89 3.46 -12.87
C LEU A 34 -3.45 2.48 -13.89
N TYR A 35 -3.62 1.24 -13.50
CA TYR A 35 -4.11 0.18 -14.39
C TYR A 35 -5.58 0.37 -14.78
N TYR A 36 -6.46 0.55 -13.78
CA TYR A 36 -7.91 0.55 -14.01
C TYR A 36 -8.48 1.91 -14.41
N GLU A 37 -7.94 3.01 -13.91
CA GLU A 37 -8.47 4.36 -14.18
C GLU A 37 -7.67 5.11 -15.24
N LEU A 38 -6.35 4.93 -15.29
CA LEU A 38 -5.49 5.71 -16.17
C LEU A 38 -4.92 4.88 -17.34
N ASP A 39 -5.33 3.62 -17.45
CA ASP A 39 -4.91 2.71 -18.52
C ASP A 39 -3.39 2.70 -18.73
N THR A 40 -2.66 2.67 -17.62
CA THR A 40 -1.19 2.76 -17.61
C THR A 40 -0.63 1.71 -16.67
N ALA A 41 0.34 0.92 -17.13
CA ALA A 41 1.06 -0.03 -16.30
C ALA A 41 2.52 0.41 -16.16
N ILE A 42 2.93 0.84 -14.96
CA ILE A 42 4.30 1.26 -14.69
C ILE A 42 5.12 0.08 -14.15
N VAL A 43 4.48 -0.85 -13.47
CA VAL A 43 5.12 -2.07 -12.96
C VAL A 43 4.58 -3.29 -13.68
N THR A 44 5.35 -4.37 -13.69
CA THR A 44 4.90 -5.63 -14.27
C THR A 44 3.84 -6.29 -13.40
N ASP A 45 3.06 -7.19 -13.99
CA ASP A 45 2.09 -7.99 -13.22
C ASP A 45 2.79 -8.82 -12.15
N ASP A 46 3.97 -9.35 -12.45
CA ASP A 46 4.75 -10.11 -11.47
C ASP A 46 5.18 -9.26 -10.28
N GLN A 47 5.61 -8.03 -10.52
CA GLN A 47 5.98 -7.12 -9.43
C GLN A 47 4.77 -6.75 -8.59
N TRP A 48 3.65 -6.45 -9.23
CA TRP A 48 2.40 -6.15 -8.53
C TRP A 48 1.99 -7.32 -7.64
N GLN A 49 2.06 -8.54 -8.18
CA GLN A 49 1.67 -9.73 -7.44
C GLN A 49 2.61 -10.02 -6.27
N LYS A 50 3.90 -9.78 -6.43
CA LYS A 50 4.86 -9.92 -5.32
C LYS A 50 4.51 -8.99 -4.16
N TRP A 51 4.21 -7.75 -4.46
CA TRP A 51 3.81 -6.78 -3.43
C TRP A 51 2.49 -7.19 -2.77
N ALA A 52 1.53 -7.66 -3.56
CA ALA A 52 0.24 -8.13 -3.06
C ALA A 52 0.42 -9.33 -2.12
N ASP A 53 1.22 -10.30 -2.51
CA ASP A 53 1.50 -11.48 -1.71
C ASP A 53 2.22 -11.12 -0.40
N GLU A 54 3.20 -10.23 -0.48
CA GLU A 54 3.90 -9.74 0.71
C GLU A 54 2.94 -9.02 1.66
N LEU A 55 2.08 -8.16 1.12
CA LEU A 55 1.10 -7.43 1.93
C LEU A 55 0.13 -8.38 2.65
N THR A 56 -0.45 -9.33 1.91
CA THR A 56 -1.40 -10.27 2.51
C THR A 56 -0.74 -11.12 3.58
N GLN A 57 0.52 -11.52 3.37
CA GLN A 57 1.25 -12.29 4.38
C GLN A 57 1.55 -11.46 5.62
N LEU A 58 1.98 -10.21 5.44
CA LEU A 58 2.25 -9.31 6.55
C LEU A 58 0.98 -9.01 7.36
N GLN A 59 -0.14 -8.79 6.70
CA GLN A 59 -1.40 -8.55 7.39
C GLN A 59 -1.88 -9.77 8.17
N LYS A 60 -1.61 -10.97 7.64
CA LYS A 60 -1.93 -12.23 8.31
C LYS A 60 -1.05 -12.47 9.53
N ASP A 61 0.24 -12.14 9.41
CA ASP A 61 1.21 -12.36 10.48
C ASP A 61 1.12 -11.31 11.59
N TYR A 62 0.68 -10.08 11.25
CA TYR A 62 0.64 -8.95 12.17
C TYR A 62 -0.74 -8.28 12.21
N PRO A 63 -1.80 -9.03 12.55
CA PRO A 63 -3.15 -8.48 12.56
C PRO A 63 -3.32 -7.30 13.53
N ASN A 64 -2.60 -7.32 14.65
CA ASN A 64 -2.66 -6.24 15.64
C ASN A 64 -2.10 -4.91 15.09
N LEU A 65 -1.15 -4.96 14.17
CA LEU A 65 -0.62 -3.75 13.53
C LEU A 65 -1.56 -3.19 12.47
N CYS A 66 -2.45 -4.03 11.94
CA CYS A 66 -3.40 -3.65 10.88
C CYS A 66 -4.74 -3.16 11.42
N GLU A 67 -5.08 -3.50 12.67
CA GLU A 67 -6.42 -3.33 13.23
C GLU A 67 -6.90 -1.88 13.22
N ASN A 68 -6.04 -0.94 13.55
CA ASN A 68 -6.35 0.48 13.56
C ASN A 68 -5.21 1.28 12.94
N MET A 69 -4.77 0.88 11.75
CA MET A 69 -3.68 1.55 11.07
C MET A 69 -4.04 2.98 10.63
N GLY A 70 -5.32 3.20 10.28
CA GLY A 70 -5.77 4.49 9.78
C GLY A 70 -5.36 4.76 8.34
N TRP A 71 -5.08 3.71 7.56
CA TRP A 71 -4.66 3.83 6.16
C TRP A 71 -5.42 2.84 5.31
N TYR A 72 -6.62 3.23 4.88
CA TYR A 72 -7.51 2.44 4.00
C TYR A 72 -7.87 1.08 4.60
N ASP A 73 -8.03 1.01 5.92
CA ASP A 73 -8.27 -0.24 6.65
C ASP A 73 -9.47 -1.02 6.13
N ASP A 74 -10.57 -0.34 5.81
CA ASP A 74 -11.80 -0.99 5.36
C ASP A 74 -11.61 -1.74 4.03
N TYR A 75 -10.71 -1.26 3.18
CA TYR A 75 -10.45 -1.88 1.87
C TYR A 75 -9.49 -3.06 1.96
N PHE A 76 -8.64 -3.10 2.99
CA PHE A 76 -7.60 -4.12 3.11
C PHE A 76 -7.85 -5.15 4.20
N ARG A 77 -8.87 -4.96 5.03
CA ARG A 77 -9.13 -5.86 6.18
C ARG A 77 -9.29 -7.31 5.74
N ASP A 78 -10.05 -7.55 4.69
CA ASP A 78 -10.30 -8.90 4.15
C ASP A 78 -9.79 -9.05 2.71
N TRP A 79 -8.83 -8.23 2.33
CA TRP A 79 -8.33 -8.23 0.97
C TRP A 79 -7.47 -9.46 0.68
N SER A 80 -7.81 -10.19 -0.41
CA SER A 80 -7.17 -11.47 -0.76
C SER A 80 -5.86 -11.31 -1.53
N GLY A 81 -5.58 -10.15 -2.10
CA GLY A 81 -4.42 -9.95 -2.96
C GLY A 81 -4.60 -10.45 -4.38
N ALA A 82 -5.78 -10.97 -4.74
CA ALA A 82 -6.02 -11.53 -6.07
C ALA A 82 -6.22 -10.46 -7.14
N THR A 83 -6.82 -9.32 -6.78
CA THR A 83 -7.08 -8.23 -7.71
C THR A 83 -7.17 -6.89 -6.97
N GLY A 84 -6.82 -5.81 -7.65
CA GLY A 84 -7.00 -4.45 -7.15
C GLY A 84 -8.27 -3.78 -7.65
N MET A 85 -9.14 -4.51 -8.35
CA MET A 85 -10.32 -3.94 -9.01
C MET A 85 -11.27 -3.21 -8.05
N HIS A 86 -11.41 -3.69 -6.82
CA HIS A 86 -12.34 -3.11 -5.84
C HIS A 86 -11.70 -2.10 -4.90
N LEU A 87 -10.43 -1.76 -5.11
CA LEU A 87 -9.76 -0.72 -4.31
C LEU A 87 -10.28 0.67 -4.72
N PRO A 88 -10.14 1.69 -3.83
CA PRO A 88 -10.72 3.02 -4.09
C PRO A 88 -9.87 3.83 -5.08
N HIS A 89 -9.97 3.50 -6.37
CA HIS A 89 -9.15 4.10 -7.43
C HIS A 89 -9.36 5.61 -7.60
N ARG A 90 -10.53 6.13 -7.22
CA ARG A 90 -10.87 7.55 -7.39
C ARG A 90 -10.70 8.36 -6.13
N ASP A 91 -10.20 7.75 -5.08
CA ASP A 91 -9.83 8.49 -3.88
C ASP A 91 -8.87 9.63 -4.25
N PRO A 92 -9.08 10.85 -3.74
CA PRO A 92 -8.27 12.01 -4.16
C PRO A 92 -6.77 11.82 -4.02
N TRP A 93 -6.32 11.25 -2.91
CA TRP A 93 -4.89 11.00 -2.70
C TRP A 93 -4.36 9.96 -3.69
N VAL A 94 -5.11 8.88 -3.88
CA VAL A 94 -4.73 7.78 -4.77
C VAL A 94 -4.61 8.29 -6.22
N LEU A 95 -5.64 9.00 -6.69
CA LEU A 95 -5.67 9.50 -8.06
C LEU A 95 -4.58 10.54 -8.31
N LYS A 96 -4.38 11.46 -7.37
CA LYS A 96 -3.33 12.48 -7.47
C LYS A 96 -1.94 11.84 -7.52
N THR A 97 -1.69 10.87 -6.66
CA THR A 97 -0.41 10.18 -6.59
C THR A 97 -0.16 9.36 -7.85
N ALA A 98 -1.19 8.67 -8.34
CA ALA A 98 -1.09 7.88 -9.57
C ALA A 98 -0.74 8.80 -10.77
N ARG A 99 -1.41 9.94 -10.89
CA ARG A 99 -1.12 10.90 -11.96
C ARG A 99 0.30 11.45 -11.87
N TYR A 100 0.76 11.72 -10.65
CA TYR A 100 2.13 12.18 -10.43
C TYR A 100 3.14 11.13 -10.93
N LEU A 101 2.93 9.86 -10.59
CA LEU A 101 3.82 8.79 -11.05
C LEU A 101 3.77 8.63 -12.56
N MET A 102 2.59 8.72 -13.16
CA MET A 102 2.43 8.63 -14.61
C MET A 102 3.23 9.72 -15.32
N ASP A 103 3.19 10.94 -14.80
CA ASP A 103 3.89 12.09 -15.38
C ASP A 103 5.40 12.07 -15.09
N ASN A 104 5.84 11.33 -14.07
CA ASN A 104 7.23 11.27 -13.61
C ASN A 104 7.74 9.83 -13.58
N GLN A 105 7.62 9.13 -14.71
CA GLN A 105 7.97 7.70 -14.81
C GLN A 105 9.46 7.40 -14.55
N ASN A 106 10.31 8.42 -14.54
CA ASN A 106 11.73 8.26 -14.22
C ASN A 106 12.00 8.08 -12.72
N PHE A 107 10.98 8.33 -11.88
CA PHE A 107 11.09 8.05 -10.46
C PHE A 107 11.13 6.56 -10.22
N THR A 108 11.87 6.13 -9.20
CA THR A 108 11.84 4.73 -8.80
C THR A 108 10.49 4.41 -8.16
N THR A 109 9.92 3.28 -8.53
CA THR A 109 8.64 2.83 -7.97
C THR A 109 8.82 2.13 -6.62
N ASN A 110 10.02 2.13 -6.06
CA ASN A 110 10.31 1.48 -4.77
C ASN A 110 9.56 2.12 -3.60
N THR A 111 9.22 3.39 -3.71
CA THR A 111 8.49 4.11 -2.67
C THR A 111 6.98 4.01 -2.89
N LEU A 112 6.55 3.99 -4.12
CA LEU A 112 5.14 3.87 -4.48
C LEU A 112 5.02 2.89 -5.65
#